data_e66c06209f2c1d5ed9da519c888b1a96
#
_entry.id   e66c06209f2c1d5ed9da519c888b1a96
#
_cell.length_a   1.000
_cell.length_b   1.000
_cell.length_c   1.000
_cell.angle_alpha   90.00
_cell.angle_beta   90.00
_cell.angle_gamma   90.00
#
_symmetry.space_group_name_H-M   'P 1'
#
loop_
_entity.id
_entity.type
_entity.pdbx_description
1 polymer ?
#
loop_
_entity_poly.entity_id
_entity_poly.type
_entity_poly.pdbx_seq_one_letter_code
_entity_poly.pdbx_strand_id
1 'polypeptide(L)'
;YDYVNNAPAVYKFWEDRVKEVAGQENIYTLGMRGVHDGQMQGAKTVVEQKAVLERVLKDQRGLLEKYVNKDVTAIPQAFIPYKEVLDIYNAGLKVPDDVTLIWCDDNYGYIRHFPTPEEQARKGGNGIYYHVSYWGRPHDYLWLGTFSPYLLYQQMKLAYDRGIQKMWVLNVGDIKPAEYQIELFLDMAWNIEQVVEEGVTAHL
;
A
#
# COMPACT_ATOMS: atom_id res chain seq x y z
N TYR A 1 6.87 16.21 -3.68
CA TYR A 1 7.61 16.64 -2.48
C TYR A 1 9.10 16.45 -2.70
N ASP A 2 9.90 17.41 -2.26
CA ASP A 2 11.35 17.43 -2.42
C ASP A 2 12.02 17.37 -1.05
N TYR A 3 12.36 16.18 -0.60
CA TYR A 3 13.05 15.97 0.68
C TYR A 3 14.56 16.15 0.59
N VAL A 4 15.09 16.29 -0.62
CA VAL A 4 16.52 16.57 -0.84
C VAL A 4 16.82 18.05 -0.55
N ASN A 5 16.04 18.95 -1.15
CA ASN A 5 16.29 20.39 -1.09
C ASN A 5 15.43 21.10 -0.03
N ASN A 6 14.35 20.49 0.44
CA ASN A 6 13.39 21.12 1.34
C ASN A 6 13.03 20.24 2.56
N ALA A 7 13.96 19.42 3.02
CA ALA A 7 13.74 18.51 4.15
C ALA A 7 13.20 19.21 5.41
N PRO A 8 13.69 20.37 5.85
CA PRO A 8 13.20 21.00 7.08
C PRO A 8 11.72 21.35 7.03
N ALA A 9 11.22 21.88 5.92
CA ALA A 9 9.82 22.24 5.78
C ALA A 9 8.91 21.01 5.68
N VAL A 10 9.33 19.98 4.94
CA VAL A 10 8.58 18.71 4.82
C VAL A 10 8.56 17.99 6.17
N TYR A 11 9.70 17.94 6.87
CA TYR A 11 9.77 17.33 8.21
C TYR A 11 8.85 18.06 9.20
N LYS A 12 8.84 19.39 9.18
CA LYS A 12 7.96 20.21 10.03
C LYS A 12 6.50 19.94 9.74
N PHE A 13 6.12 19.84 8.46
CA PHE A 13 4.77 19.45 8.05
C PHE A 13 4.36 18.08 8.61
N TRP A 14 5.22 17.07 8.50
CA TRP A 14 4.95 15.75 9.09
C TRP A 14 4.86 15.80 10.61
N GLU A 15 5.76 16.55 11.26
CA GLU A 15 5.74 16.71 12.71
C GLU A 15 4.42 17.31 13.20
N ASP A 16 3.95 18.36 12.56
CA ASP A 16 2.70 19.01 12.93
C ASP A 16 1.50 18.05 12.74
N ARG A 17 1.50 17.31 11.63
CA ARG A 17 0.45 16.33 11.36
C ARG A 17 0.46 15.16 12.34
N VAL A 18 1.62 14.61 12.65
CA VAL A 18 1.73 13.54 13.65
C VAL A 18 1.24 14.01 15.02
N LYS A 19 1.62 15.23 15.45
CA LYS A 19 1.11 15.80 16.72
C LYS A 19 -0.41 15.93 16.76
N GLU A 20 -1.01 16.37 15.66
CA GLU A 20 -2.46 16.55 15.55
C GLU A 20 -3.23 15.25 15.73
N VAL A 21 -2.70 14.14 15.18
CA VAL A 21 -3.40 12.85 15.18
C VAL A 21 -2.87 11.82 16.17
N ALA A 22 -1.85 12.17 16.97
CA ALA A 22 -1.16 11.22 17.87
C ALA A 22 -2.08 10.56 18.92
N GLY A 23 -3.16 11.24 19.31
CA GLY A 23 -4.15 10.71 20.25
C GLY A 23 -5.27 9.88 19.62
N GLN A 24 -5.21 9.65 18.31
CA GLN A 24 -6.24 8.92 17.56
C GLN A 24 -5.73 7.51 17.22
N GLU A 25 -6.65 6.58 17.01
CA GLU A 25 -6.33 5.28 16.45
C GLU A 25 -6.03 5.41 14.96
N ASN A 26 -4.79 5.14 14.57
CA ASN A 26 -4.30 5.34 13.20
C ASN A 26 -3.42 4.19 12.73
N ILE A 27 -3.40 3.97 11.42
CA ILE A 27 -2.35 3.24 10.71
C ILE A 27 -1.53 4.27 9.95
N TYR A 28 -0.25 4.40 10.29
CA TYR A 28 0.63 5.40 9.69
C TYR A 28 1.29 4.88 8.41
N THR A 29 0.98 5.50 7.28
CA THR A 29 1.68 5.20 6.03
C THR A 29 3.03 5.90 6.00
N LEU A 30 4.09 5.13 5.85
CA LEU A 30 5.46 5.61 5.74
C LEU A 30 5.89 5.73 4.27
N GLY A 31 6.83 6.60 4.02
CA GLY A 31 7.42 6.80 2.71
C GLY A 31 7.11 8.17 2.12
N MET A 32 7.53 8.36 0.89
CA MET A 32 7.33 9.60 0.13
C MET A 32 7.37 9.29 -1.36
N ARG A 33 6.52 9.93 -2.10
CA ARG A 33 6.53 10.00 -3.56
C ARG A 33 6.56 11.46 -4.04
N GLY A 34 6.62 11.69 -5.31
CA GLY A 34 6.51 13.02 -5.91
C GLY A 34 5.07 13.53 -5.99
N VAL A 35 4.89 14.60 -6.74
CA VAL A 35 3.58 15.22 -6.99
C VAL A 35 2.85 14.44 -8.09
N HIS A 36 1.53 14.33 -7.97
CA HIS A 36 0.65 13.66 -8.94
C HIS A 36 1.06 12.21 -9.26
N ASP A 37 1.32 11.43 -8.22
CA ASP A 37 1.77 10.03 -8.37
C ASP A 37 3.08 9.85 -9.17
N GLY A 38 3.88 10.89 -9.25
CA GLY A 38 5.17 10.86 -9.93
C GLY A 38 6.34 10.49 -9.04
N GLN A 39 7.50 10.41 -9.66
CA GLN A 39 8.76 10.17 -8.95
C GLN A 39 9.10 11.32 -7.98
N MET A 40 9.80 11.00 -6.90
CA MET A 40 10.27 12.00 -5.96
C MET A 40 11.19 13.02 -6.64
N GLN A 41 11.12 14.28 -6.19
CA GLN A 41 11.98 15.35 -6.66
C GLN A 41 13.33 15.34 -5.94
N GLY A 42 14.35 15.85 -6.61
CA GLY A 42 15.70 16.01 -6.02
C GLY A 42 16.60 14.78 -6.12
N ALA A 43 16.09 13.60 -6.46
CA ALA A 43 16.85 12.36 -6.67
C ALA A 43 16.52 11.77 -8.05
N LYS A 44 17.54 11.54 -8.87
CA LYS A 44 17.38 11.14 -10.28
C LYS A 44 17.58 9.64 -10.53
N THR A 45 18.43 9.02 -9.72
CA THR A 45 18.77 7.60 -9.86
C THR A 45 18.08 6.77 -8.76
N VAL A 46 17.85 5.49 -9.02
CA VAL A 46 17.27 4.56 -8.02
C VAL A 46 18.13 4.52 -6.75
N VAL A 47 19.45 4.62 -6.88
CA VAL A 47 20.38 4.65 -5.74
C VAL A 47 20.19 5.90 -4.87
N GLU A 48 20.07 7.06 -5.52
CA GLU A 48 19.77 8.32 -4.79
C GLU A 48 18.39 8.28 -4.16
N GLN A 49 17.37 7.82 -4.89
CA GLN A 49 16.01 7.69 -4.39
C GLN A 49 15.92 6.75 -3.18
N LYS A 50 16.66 5.63 -3.22
CA LYS A 50 16.77 4.70 -2.09
C LYS A 50 17.35 5.40 -0.86
N ALA A 51 18.47 6.11 -0.99
CA ALA A 51 19.09 6.82 0.12
C ALA A 51 18.15 7.89 0.73
N VAL A 52 17.39 8.58 -0.12
CA VAL A 52 16.37 9.54 0.33
C VAL A 52 15.25 8.84 1.09
N LEU A 53 14.71 7.71 0.57
CA LEU A 53 13.64 6.97 1.25
C LEU A 53 14.11 6.36 2.58
N GLU A 54 15.33 5.86 2.67
CA GLU A 54 15.90 5.37 3.94
C GLU A 54 15.93 6.48 5.00
N ARG A 55 16.32 7.70 4.61
CA ARG A 55 16.26 8.88 5.48
C ARG A 55 14.81 9.23 5.84
N VAL A 56 13.90 9.26 4.88
CA VAL A 56 12.48 9.54 5.09
C VAL A 56 11.86 8.56 6.10
N LEU A 57 12.06 7.26 5.92
CA LEU A 57 11.56 6.23 6.83
C LEU A 57 12.11 6.42 8.26
N LYS A 58 13.41 6.72 8.39
CA LYS A 58 14.03 6.99 9.68
C LYS A 58 13.41 8.20 10.36
N ASP A 59 13.27 9.31 9.63
CA ASP A 59 12.79 10.58 10.17
C ASP A 59 11.30 10.49 10.56
N GLN A 60 10.45 9.84 9.72
CA GLN A 60 9.05 9.60 10.03
C GLN A 60 8.87 8.69 11.24
N ARG A 61 9.63 7.61 11.35
CA ARG A 61 9.59 6.73 12.53
C ARG A 61 10.06 7.45 13.80
N GLY A 62 11.06 8.31 13.68
CA GLY A 62 11.49 9.15 14.81
C GLY A 62 10.40 10.12 15.31
N LEU A 63 9.54 10.62 14.41
CA LEU A 63 8.36 11.40 14.79
C LEU A 63 7.32 10.55 15.51
N LEU A 64 7.07 9.33 15.04
CA LEU A 64 6.14 8.39 15.68
C LEU A 64 6.63 8.00 17.07
N GLU A 65 7.91 7.67 17.22
CA GLU A 65 8.53 7.36 18.52
C GLU A 65 8.41 8.53 19.50
N LYS A 66 8.59 9.75 19.02
CA LYS A 66 8.56 10.96 19.84
C LYS A 66 7.16 11.34 20.30
N TYR A 67 6.15 11.22 19.45
CA TYR A 67 4.82 11.80 19.68
C TYR A 67 3.69 10.81 19.88
N VAL A 68 3.84 9.56 19.41
CA VAL A 68 2.77 8.54 19.46
C VAL A 68 3.09 7.49 20.52
N ASN A 69 4.17 6.74 20.37
CA ASN A 69 4.58 5.71 21.32
C ASN A 69 6.10 5.52 21.28
N LYS A 70 6.76 5.51 22.43
CA LYS A 70 8.21 5.26 22.55
C LYS A 70 8.61 3.89 21.98
N ASP A 71 7.74 2.89 22.10
CA ASP A 71 7.89 1.64 21.35
C ASP A 71 7.26 1.81 19.97
N VAL A 72 8.07 2.24 19.03
CA VAL A 72 7.65 2.46 17.63
C VAL A 72 7.17 1.17 16.95
N THR A 73 7.57 0.00 17.45
CA THR A 73 7.15 -1.30 16.90
C THR A 73 5.72 -1.68 17.27
N ALA A 74 5.17 -1.05 18.33
CA ALA A 74 3.77 -1.22 18.72
C ALA A 74 2.81 -0.33 17.92
N ILE A 75 3.32 0.61 17.11
CA ILE A 75 2.51 1.52 16.29
C ILE A 75 2.19 0.83 14.96
N PRO A 76 0.90 0.72 14.55
CA PRO A 76 0.56 0.21 13.21
C PRO A 76 1.13 1.10 12.11
N GLN A 77 1.96 0.52 11.25
CA GLN A 77 2.64 1.23 10.16
C GLN A 77 2.54 0.43 8.88
N ALA A 78 2.43 1.14 7.75
CA ALA A 78 2.37 0.55 6.42
C ALA A 78 3.36 1.22 5.47
N PHE A 79 3.94 0.44 4.55
CA PHE A 79 4.76 0.92 3.45
C PHE A 79 4.24 0.33 2.14
N ILE A 80 4.05 1.17 1.12
CA ILE A 80 3.41 0.80 -0.13
C ILE A 80 4.44 0.89 -1.27
N PRO A 81 5.06 -0.23 -1.69
CA PRO A 81 5.97 -0.26 -2.83
C PRO A 81 5.18 -0.25 -4.16
N TYR A 82 4.68 0.92 -4.54
CA TYR A 82 3.87 1.13 -5.73
C TYR A 82 4.67 1.79 -6.87
N LYS A 83 4.51 1.32 -8.10
CA LYS A 83 5.20 1.83 -9.30
C LYS A 83 6.72 1.92 -9.08
N GLU A 84 7.31 3.12 -9.25
CA GLU A 84 8.74 3.38 -9.08
C GLU A 84 9.26 3.05 -7.68
N VAL A 85 8.41 3.07 -6.67
CA VAL A 85 8.80 2.69 -5.30
C VAL A 85 9.10 1.19 -5.20
N LEU A 86 8.45 0.36 -6.02
CA LEU A 86 8.78 -1.06 -6.11
C LEU A 86 10.19 -1.28 -6.67
N ASP A 87 10.60 -0.48 -7.66
CA ASP A 87 11.97 -0.55 -8.19
C ASP A 87 13.00 -0.16 -7.13
N ILE A 88 12.70 0.86 -6.32
CA ILE A 88 13.57 1.26 -5.20
C ILE A 88 13.62 0.17 -4.12
N TYR A 89 12.49 -0.47 -3.83
CA TYR A 89 12.42 -1.60 -2.90
C TYR A 89 13.26 -2.78 -3.41
N ASN A 90 13.11 -3.15 -4.67
CA ASN A 90 13.88 -4.23 -5.33
C ASN A 90 15.38 -3.91 -5.41
N ALA A 91 15.76 -2.63 -5.41
CA ALA A 91 17.16 -2.20 -5.30
C ALA A 91 17.71 -2.31 -3.87
N GLY A 92 16.97 -2.95 -2.96
CA GLY A 92 17.38 -3.27 -1.60
C GLY A 92 17.09 -2.21 -0.55
N LEU A 93 16.03 -1.41 -0.73
CA LEU A 93 15.52 -0.53 0.34
C LEU A 93 15.20 -1.35 1.59
N LYS A 94 15.72 -0.91 2.74
CA LYS A 94 15.45 -1.57 4.02
C LYS A 94 14.21 -0.96 4.67
N VAL A 95 13.10 -1.69 4.63
CA VAL A 95 11.89 -1.36 5.38
C VAL A 95 11.93 -2.12 6.71
N PRO A 96 11.71 -1.45 7.87
CA PRO A 96 11.72 -2.11 9.18
C PRO A 96 10.76 -3.30 9.25
N ASP A 97 11.15 -4.36 9.94
CA ASP A 97 10.47 -5.66 9.96
C ASP A 97 9.03 -5.60 10.50
N ASP A 98 8.76 -4.66 11.40
CA ASP A 98 7.45 -4.41 12.03
C ASP A 98 6.47 -3.63 11.13
N VAL A 99 6.94 -3.06 10.02
CA VAL A 99 6.11 -2.32 9.07
C VAL A 99 5.42 -3.27 8.10
N THR A 100 4.10 -3.15 7.94
CA THR A 100 3.32 -3.93 6.97
C THR A 100 3.70 -3.51 5.55
N LEU A 101 4.06 -4.47 4.70
CA LEU A 101 4.24 -4.24 3.27
C LEU A 101 2.90 -4.36 2.54
N ILE A 102 2.49 -3.30 1.86
CA ILE A 102 1.25 -3.26 1.09
C ILE A 102 1.59 -3.34 -0.40
N TRP A 103 1.42 -4.51 -0.98
CA TRP A 103 1.66 -4.75 -2.40
C TRP A 103 0.54 -4.15 -3.25
N CYS A 104 0.82 -3.91 -4.52
CA CYS A 104 -0.16 -3.32 -5.43
C CYS A 104 -0.34 -4.16 -6.70
N ASP A 105 -1.50 -4.03 -7.33
CA ASP A 105 -1.69 -4.48 -8.70
C ASP A 105 -1.03 -3.50 -9.71
N ASP A 106 -1.05 -3.90 -10.98
CA ASP A 106 -0.45 -3.14 -12.09
C ASP A 106 -1.42 -2.16 -12.75
N ASN A 107 -2.52 -1.82 -12.08
CA ASN A 107 -3.64 -1.02 -12.59
C ASN A 107 -4.44 -1.69 -13.74
N TYR A 108 -4.16 -2.95 -14.03
CA TYR A 108 -4.97 -3.82 -14.90
C TYR A 108 -5.57 -5.00 -14.14
N GLY A 109 -5.44 -5.01 -12.80
CA GLY A 109 -5.95 -6.04 -11.92
C GLY A 109 -5.01 -7.22 -11.69
N TYR A 110 -3.76 -7.17 -12.16
CA TYR A 110 -2.79 -8.24 -11.93
C TYR A 110 -1.76 -7.85 -10.88
N ILE A 111 -1.62 -8.65 -9.85
CA ILE A 111 -0.59 -8.50 -8.83
C ILE A 111 0.74 -8.96 -9.43
N ARG A 112 1.75 -8.08 -9.43
CA ARG A 112 3.06 -8.33 -10.04
C ARG A 112 4.14 -8.76 -9.07
N HIS A 113 3.93 -8.56 -7.78
CA HIS A 113 4.83 -9.01 -6.73
C HIS A 113 4.05 -9.78 -5.67
N PHE A 114 4.48 -11.00 -5.43
CA PHE A 114 4.00 -11.80 -4.31
C PHE A 114 5.13 -11.95 -3.29
N PRO A 115 4.83 -11.94 -1.98
CA PRO A 115 5.84 -12.03 -0.95
C PRO A 115 6.72 -13.27 -1.09
N THR A 116 8.03 -13.06 -1.03
CA THR A 116 9.01 -14.15 -0.85
C THR A 116 8.84 -14.80 0.52
N PRO A 117 9.43 -15.98 0.79
CA PRO A 117 9.39 -16.58 2.13
C PRO A 117 9.91 -15.65 3.23
N GLU A 118 10.94 -14.85 2.95
CA GLU A 118 11.49 -13.85 3.88
C GLU A 118 10.50 -12.72 4.15
N GLU A 119 9.80 -12.25 3.12
CA GLU A 119 8.78 -11.22 3.25
C GLU A 119 7.53 -11.73 3.96
N GLN A 120 7.17 -13.01 3.79
CA GLN A 120 6.08 -13.64 4.52
C GLN A 120 6.38 -13.79 6.02
N ALA A 121 7.66 -14.00 6.38
CA ALA A 121 8.11 -14.16 7.75
C ALA A 121 8.17 -12.84 8.55
N ARG A 122 7.97 -11.68 7.90
CA ARG A 122 8.02 -10.35 8.54
C ARG A 122 6.96 -10.20 9.63
N LYS A 123 7.31 -9.55 10.74
CA LYS A 123 6.37 -9.26 11.85
C LYS A 123 5.23 -8.33 11.42
N GLY A 124 5.54 -7.35 10.57
CA GLY A 124 4.55 -6.43 10.02
C GLY A 124 3.53 -7.09 9.10
N GLY A 125 3.88 -8.26 8.53
CA GLY A 125 3.05 -8.98 7.58
C GLY A 125 2.90 -8.27 6.23
N ASN A 126 1.97 -8.78 5.43
CA ASN A 126 1.74 -8.33 4.07
C ASN A 126 0.27 -7.99 3.83
N GLY A 127 0.03 -6.94 3.06
CA GLY A 127 -1.28 -6.49 2.63
C GLY A 127 -1.33 -6.21 1.14
N ILE A 128 -2.49 -5.82 0.64
CA ILE A 128 -2.74 -5.47 -0.76
C ILE A 128 -3.47 -4.13 -0.86
N TYR A 129 -3.08 -3.33 -1.83
CA TYR A 129 -3.81 -2.19 -2.34
C TYR A 129 -4.21 -2.50 -3.78
N TYR A 130 -5.50 -2.78 -3.98
CA TYR A 130 -6.05 -3.27 -5.24
C TYR A 130 -6.98 -2.25 -5.88
N HIS A 131 -6.93 -2.11 -7.21
CA HIS A 131 -7.75 -1.16 -7.96
C HIS A 131 -8.89 -1.88 -8.68
N VAL A 132 -10.13 -1.47 -8.45
CA VAL A 132 -11.30 -1.79 -9.28
C VAL A 132 -11.75 -0.61 -10.12
N SER A 133 -11.10 0.53 -9.93
CA SER A 133 -11.22 1.74 -10.73
C SER A 133 -9.87 2.45 -10.78
N TYR A 134 -9.51 3.00 -11.91
CA TYR A 134 -8.24 3.68 -12.07
C TYR A 134 -8.35 4.90 -12.98
N TRP A 135 -7.86 6.05 -12.51
CA TRP A 135 -7.77 7.28 -13.27
C TRP A 135 -6.32 7.59 -13.62
N GLY A 136 -5.99 7.47 -14.88
CA GLY A 136 -4.66 7.79 -15.37
C GLY A 136 -4.13 6.79 -16.39
N ARG A 137 -2.82 6.85 -16.61
CA ARG A 137 -2.17 5.94 -17.54
C ARG A 137 -1.87 4.59 -16.87
N PRO A 138 -1.90 3.52 -17.60
CA PRO A 138 -1.98 3.43 -19.06
C PRO A 138 -3.41 3.46 -19.61
N HIS A 139 -4.43 3.30 -18.77
CA HIS A 139 -5.81 3.15 -19.20
C HIS A 139 -6.79 3.64 -18.11
N ASP A 140 -7.68 4.56 -18.48
CA ASP A 140 -8.72 5.04 -17.57
C ASP A 140 -9.93 4.10 -17.56
N TYR A 141 -10.36 3.69 -16.35
CA TYR A 141 -11.62 2.99 -16.13
C TYR A 141 -12.23 3.47 -14.81
N LEU A 142 -13.12 4.46 -14.92
CA LEU A 142 -13.61 5.19 -13.75
C LEU A 142 -14.96 4.65 -13.27
N TRP A 143 -15.94 4.57 -14.15
CA TRP A 143 -17.29 4.22 -13.76
C TRP A 143 -17.86 2.96 -14.44
N LEU A 144 -17.29 2.52 -15.53
CA LEU A 144 -17.63 1.22 -16.10
C LEU A 144 -16.79 0.13 -15.41
N GLY A 145 -17.44 -0.84 -14.83
CA GLY A 145 -16.82 -2.03 -14.27
C GLY A 145 -16.19 -2.88 -15.37
N THR A 146 -14.95 -2.55 -15.74
CA THR A 146 -14.21 -3.26 -16.80
C THR A 146 -13.51 -4.52 -16.32
N PHE A 147 -13.42 -4.70 -15.01
CA PHE A 147 -12.84 -5.90 -14.40
C PHE A 147 -13.84 -7.04 -14.36
N SER A 148 -13.38 -8.20 -14.83
CA SER A 148 -14.11 -9.44 -14.56
C SER A 148 -14.06 -9.76 -13.06
N PRO A 149 -15.20 -10.10 -12.42
CA PRO A 149 -15.22 -10.61 -11.06
C PRO A 149 -14.32 -11.82 -10.85
N TYR A 150 -14.17 -12.66 -11.86
CA TYR A 150 -13.28 -13.81 -11.83
C TYR A 150 -11.81 -13.42 -11.74
N LEU A 151 -11.39 -12.32 -12.38
CA LEU A 151 -10.04 -11.80 -12.24
C LEU A 151 -9.79 -11.33 -10.82
N LEU A 152 -10.70 -10.53 -10.25
CA LEU A 152 -10.61 -10.08 -8.87
C LEU A 152 -10.51 -11.27 -7.92
N TYR A 153 -11.44 -12.23 -8.03
CA TYR A 153 -11.44 -13.45 -7.23
C TYR A 153 -10.11 -14.21 -7.33
N GLN A 154 -9.64 -14.46 -8.56
CA GLN A 154 -8.39 -15.18 -8.80
C GLN A 154 -7.20 -14.48 -8.13
N GLN A 155 -7.10 -13.15 -8.30
CA GLN A 155 -5.96 -12.39 -7.78
C GLN A 155 -6.01 -12.29 -6.25
N MET A 156 -7.19 -12.08 -5.66
CA MET A 156 -7.35 -12.03 -4.20
C MET A 156 -7.12 -13.40 -3.55
N LYS A 157 -7.63 -14.47 -4.16
CA LYS A 157 -7.36 -15.85 -3.68
C LYS A 157 -5.86 -16.16 -3.73
N LEU A 158 -5.20 -15.82 -4.83
CA LEU A 158 -3.76 -16.01 -4.98
C LEU A 158 -2.96 -15.16 -3.98
N ALA A 159 -3.39 -13.91 -3.74
CA ALA A 159 -2.78 -13.04 -2.73
C ALA A 159 -2.89 -13.66 -1.33
N TYR A 160 -4.07 -14.10 -0.95
CA TYR A 160 -4.31 -14.78 0.33
C TYR A 160 -3.43 -16.02 0.51
N ASP A 161 -3.38 -16.89 -0.50
CA ASP A 161 -2.59 -18.13 -0.47
C ASP A 161 -1.08 -17.86 -0.41
N ARG A 162 -0.64 -16.67 -0.81
CA ARG A 162 0.76 -16.21 -0.75
C ARG A 162 1.07 -15.37 0.49
N GLY A 163 0.17 -15.37 1.50
CA GLY A 163 0.41 -14.71 2.79
C GLY A 163 0.10 -13.21 2.81
N ILE A 164 -0.62 -12.68 1.84
CA ILE A 164 -1.12 -11.30 1.85
C ILE A 164 -2.45 -11.27 2.60
N GLN A 165 -2.38 -11.22 3.94
CA GLN A 165 -3.55 -11.41 4.80
C GLN A 165 -3.71 -10.32 5.86
N LYS A 166 -2.72 -9.43 6.04
CA LYS A 166 -2.70 -8.48 7.15
C LYS A 166 -3.64 -7.31 6.95
N MET A 167 -3.67 -6.77 5.73
CA MET A 167 -4.45 -5.58 5.40
C MET A 167 -4.84 -5.60 3.92
N TRP A 168 -6.11 -5.40 3.64
CA TRP A 168 -6.64 -5.29 2.28
C TRP A 168 -7.26 -3.93 2.08
N VAL A 169 -6.81 -3.20 1.05
CA VAL A 169 -7.28 -1.87 0.69
C VAL A 169 -7.81 -1.92 -0.74
N LEU A 170 -9.04 -1.46 -0.93
CA LEU A 170 -9.66 -1.36 -2.24
C LEU A 170 -9.70 0.10 -2.71
N ASN A 171 -9.09 0.36 -3.87
CA ASN A 171 -9.25 1.65 -4.55
C ASN A 171 -10.50 1.59 -5.44
N VAL A 172 -11.44 2.47 -5.15
CA VAL A 172 -12.72 2.57 -5.85
C VAL A 172 -12.90 3.99 -6.35
N GLY A 173 -13.33 4.14 -7.60
CA GLY A 173 -13.80 5.43 -8.13
C GLY A 173 -15.27 5.65 -7.76
N ASP A 174 -16.15 5.68 -8.75
CA ASP A 174 -17.58 5.78 -8.53
C ASP A 174 -18.13 4.50 -7.90
N ILE A 175 -18.66 4.60 -6.69
CA ILE A 175 -19.11 3.44 -5.89
C ILE A 175 -20.23 2.68 -6.61
N LYS A 176 -21.22 3.40 -7.15
CA LYS A 176 -22.43 2.81 -7.71
C LYS A 176 -22.16 1.79 -8.84
N PRO A 177 -21.32 2.07 -9.84
CA PRO A 177 -21.00 1.07 -10.88
C PRO A 177 -20.08 -0.05 -10.40
N ALA A 178 -19.41 0.10 -9.25
CA ALA A 178 -18.47 -0.87 -8.70
C ALA A 178 -19.07 -1.68 -7.52
N GLU A 179 -20.37 -1.59 -7.27
CA GLU A 179 -21.02 -2.25 -6.11
C GLU A 179 -20.64 -3.71 -5.99
N TYR A 180 -20.76 -4.48 -7.07
CA TYR A 180 -20.47 -5.90 -7.04
C TYR A 180 -19.00 -6.21 -6.75
N GLN A 181 -18.08 -5.48 -7.38
CA GLN A 181 -16.64 -5.66 -7.13
C GLN A 181 -16.26 -5.31 -5.70
N ILE A 182 -16.91 -4.29 -5.11
CA ILE A 182 -16.71 -3.91 -3.72
C ILE A 182 -17.20 -5.03 -2.80
N GLU A 183 -18.42 -5.53 -3.03
CA GLU A 183 -19.02 -6.60 -2.23
C GLU A 183 -18.15 -7.87 -2.29
N LEU A 184 -17.83 -8.36 -3.47
CA LEU A 184 -16.97 -9.53 -3.63
C LEU A 184 -15.60 -9.36 -2.94
N PHE A 185 -14.95 -8.20 -3.10
CA PHE A 185 -13.66 -7.95 -2.45
C PHE A 185 -13.78 -7.97 -0.92
N LEU A 186 -14.80 -7.32 -0.37
CA LEU A 186 -15.00 -7.22 1.07
C LEU A 186 -15.44 -8.56 1.67
N ASP A 187 -16.26 -9.33 0.98
CA ASP A 187 -16.65 -10.66 1.44
C ASP A 187 -15.46 -11.63 1.42
N MET A 188 -14.62 -11.57 0.40
CA MET A 188 -13.36 -12.31 0.39
C MET A 188 -12.41 -11.86 1.52
N ALA A 189 -12.37 -10.57 1.85
CA ALA A 189 -11.57 -10.06 2.96
C ALA A 189 -12.12 -10.49 4.31
N TRP A 190 -13.45 -10.63 4.43
CA TRP A 190 -14.13 -11.06 5.64
C TRP A 190 -14.02 -12.57 5.87
N ASN A 191 -14.35 -13.36 4.85
CA ASN A 191 -14.31 -14.83 4.93
C ASN A 191 -14.04 -15.44 3.54
N ILE A 192 -12.77 -15.54 3.19
CA ILE A 192 -12.35 -16.03 1.89
C ILE A 192 -12.75 -17.51 1.67
N GLU A 193 -12.74 -18.31 2.73
CA GLU A 193 -13.05 -19.74 2.64
C GLU A 193 -14.50 -19.95 2.21
N GLN A 194 -15.43 -19.18 2.75
CA GLN A 194 -16.84 -19.22 2.35
C GLN A 194 -17.01 -18.83 0.88
N VAL A 195 -16.42 -17.73 0.44
CA VAL A 195 -16.53 -17.28 -0.97
C VAL A 195 -15.90 -18.28 -1.92
N VAL A 196 -14.83 -18.97 -1.52
CA VAL A 196 -14.19 -20.03 -2.31
C VAL A 196 -15.08 -21.26 -2.41
N GLU A 197 -15.73 -21.67 -1.33
CA GLU A 197 -16.65 -22.82 -1.30
C GLU A 197 -17.89 -22.56 -2.14
N GLU A 198 -18.51 -21.41 -2.03
CA GLU A 198 -19.69 -21.00 -2.80
C GLU A 198 -19.36 -20.79 -4.29
N GLY A 199 -18.19 -20.24 -4.57
CA GLY A 199 -17.71 -19.88 -5.91
C GLY A 199 -18.31 -18.59 -6.44
N VAL A 200 -17.55 -17.88 -7.29
CA VAL A 200 -17.92 -16.57 -7.84
C VAL A 200 -19.27 -16.56 -8.55
N THR A 201 -19.61 -17.63 -9.25
CA THR A 201 -20.89 -17.71 -9.98
C THR A 201 -22.11 -17.75 -9.04
N ALA A 202 -21.97 -18.35 -7.88
CA ALA A 202 -23.05 -18.37 -6.88
C ALA A 202 -23.11 -17.07 -6.08
N HIS A 203 -21.98 -16.38 -5.94
CA HIS A 203 -21.89 -15.07 -5.31
C HIS A 203 -22.51 -13.95 -6.19
N LEU A 204 -22.52 -14.12 -7.54
CA LEU A 204 -23.19 -13.22 -8.48
C LEU A 204 -24.72 -13.28 -8.36
#